data_afd6b6853738b876677da3b39a2fcba8
#
_entry.id   afd6b6853738b876677da3b39a2fcba8
#
_cell.length_a   1.000
_cell.length_b   1.000
_cell.length_c   1.000
_cell.angle_alpha   90.00
_cell.angle_beta   90.00
_cell.angle_gamma   90.00
#
_symmetry.space_group_name_H-M   'P 1'
#
loop_
_entity.id
_entity.type
_entity.pdbx_description
1 polymer ?
#
loop_
_entity_poly.entity_id
_entity_poly.type
_entity_poly.pdbx_seq_one_letter_code
_entity_poly.pdbx_strand_id
1 'polypeptide(L)'
;MTHLRQIMLEELRRRNYAESTIHIYIHTVEHFSRHFHRPPDRLGPEHIRQYQAALFTRWKLAPNTVTQRLAALRFFYVQVLKRGWSVAETPYPKKVLHLPQVLSQEEVARLIDAAEFPFHRILLMTLYATGARRAEVAHLKISDIDSQRMVIHIRGGKGRKDRDVMLSPKLLDALRVYWRGLKRKPTDWLFPGNRWHTASHRCEASASITPIMKKLWRSSALTSTCNLILGWTNV
;
A
#
# COMPACT_ATOMS: atom_id res chain seq x y z
N MET A 1 -21.36 7.12 16.74
CA MET A 1 -20.07 7.76 16.42
C MET A 1 -19.88 8.95 17.31
N THR A 2 -18.68 9.22 17.81
CA THR A 2 -18.42 10.45 18.58
C THR A 2 -18.46 11.67 17.66
N HIS A 3 -18.96 12.80 18.16
CA HIS A 3 -19.05 14.06 17.41
C HIS A 3 -17.72 14.48 16.75
N LEU A 4 -16.61 14.38 17.48
CA LEU A 4 -15.26 14.70 16.98
C LEU A 4 -14.83 13.84 15.78
N ARG A 5 -15.20 12.55 15.78
CA ARG A 5 -14.92 11.65 14.65
C ARG A 5 -15.67 12.09 13.39
N GLN A 6 -16.90 12.52 13.55
CA GLN A 6 -17.71 13.00 12.43
C GLN A 6 -17.14 14.27 11.83
N ILE A 7 -16.81 15.29 12.65
CA ILE A 7 -16.17 16.53 12.20
C ILE A 7 -14.86 16.22 11.46
N MET A 8 -14.03 15.31 12.01
CA MET A 8 -12.76 14.93 11.36
C MET A 8 -12.99 14.26 10.01
N LEU A 9 -14.00 13.39 9.88
CA LEU A 9 -14.35 12.73 8.61
C LEU A 9 -14.80 13.76 7.57
N GLU A 10 -15.66 14.70 7.94
CA GLU A 10 -16.15 15.76 7.07
C GLU A 10 -15.00 16.65 6.58
N GLU A 11 -14.09 17.04 7.49
CA GLU A 11 -12.95 17.88 7.16
C GLU A 11 -11.95 17.17 6.22
N LEU A 12 -11.70 15.86 6.41
CA LEU A 12 -10.87 15.06 5.52
C LEU A 12 -11.50 14.90 4.14
N ARG A 13 -12.82 14.64 4.07
CA ARG A 13 -13.56 14.52 2.81
C ARG A 13 -13.63 15.84 2.05
N ARG A 14 -13.89 16.96 2.75
CA ARG A 14 -13.88 18.29 2.18
C ARG A 14 -12.56 18.63 1.48
N ARG A 15 -11.45 18.10 1.99
CA ARG A 15 -10.10 18.27 1.42
C ARG A 15 -9.74 17.16 0.42
N ASN A 16 -10.70 16.32 0.03
CA ASN A 16 -10.52 15.26 -0.95
C ASN A 16 -9.37 14.29 -0.63
N TYR A 17 -9.18 13.94 0.66
CA TYR A 17 -8.23 12.91 1.04
C TYR A 17 -8.67 11.54 0.52
N ALA A 18 -7.70 10.67 0.17
CA ALA A 18 -7.98 9.30 -0.21
C ALA A 18 -8.56 8.50 0.97
N GLU A 19 -9.51 7.58 0.71
CA GLU A 19 -10.16 6.77 1.75
C GLU A 19 -9.16 6.01 2.64
N SER A 20 -8.05 5.52 2.07
CA SER A 20 -6.98 4.89 2.84
C SER A 20 -6.32 5.85 3.84
N THR A 21 -6.14 7.11 3.46
CA THR A 21 -5.59 8.15 4.35
C THR A 21 -6.58 8.51 5.43
N ILE A 22 -7.87 8.66 5.07
CA ILE A 22 -8.95 8.90 6.01
C ILE A 22 -8.99 7.81 7.08
N HIS A 23 -8.97 6.55 6.65
CA HIS A 23 -8.96 5.41 7.57
C HIS A 23 -7.78 5.45 8.55
N ILE A 24 -6.56 5.67 8.05
CA ILE A 24 -5.35 5.72 8.87
C ILE A 24 -5.40 6.89 9.87
N TYR A 25 -5.88 8.06 9.43
CA TYR A 25 -5.95 9.24 10.29
C TYR A 25 -6.95 9.04 11.43
N ILE A 26 -8.15 8.55 11.13
CA ILE A 26 -9.18 8.26 12.13
C ILE A 26 -8.68 7.19 13.11
N HIS A 27 -8.13 6.09 12.61
CA HIS A 27 -7.60 5.01 13.44
C HIS A 27 -6.46 5.50 14.35
N THR A 28 -5.62 6.42 13.88
CA THR A 28 -4.52 6.98 14.68
C THR A 28 -5.04 7.79 15.86
N VAL A 29 -6.04 8.66 15.65
CA VAL A 29 -6.63 9.46 16.73
C VAL A 29 -7.37 8.55 17.72
N GLU A 30 -8.05 7.53 17.24
CA GLU A 30 -8.70 6.52 18.09
C GLU A 30 -7.68 5.75 18.94
N HIS A 31 -6.58 5.29 18.34
CA HIS A 31 -5.51 4.61 19.05
C HIS A 31 -4.84 5.51 20.10
N PHE A 32 -4.65 6.79 19.79
CA PHE A 32 -4.13 7.78 20.72
C PHE A 32 -5.06 7.98 21.92
N SER A 33 -6.36 8.15 21.68
CA SER A 33 -7.38 8.28 22.74
C SER A 33 -7.45 7.03 23.63
N ARG A 34 -7.41 5.82 23.03
CA ARG A 34 -7.39 4.56 23.78
C ARG A 34 -6.15 4.39 24.65
N HIS A 35 -4.99 4.85 24.17
CA HIS A 35 -3.74 4.73 24.92
C HIS A 35 -3.76 5.48 26.23
N PHE A 36 -4.42 6.64 26.28
CA PHE A 36 -4.54 7.45 27.49
C PHE A 36 -5.89 7.26 28.23
N HIS A 37 -6.79 6.44 27.70
CA HIS A 37 -8.15 6.25 28.25
C HIS A 37 -8.90 7.57 28.46
N ARG A 38 -8.63 8.57 27.60
CA ARG A 38 -9.22 9.91 27.67
C ARG A 38 -9.67 10.39 26.30
N PRO A 39 -10.69 11.27 26.23
CA PRO A 39 -11.07 11.89 24.96
C PRO A 39 -9.92 12.71 24.38
N PRO A 40 -9.72 12.68 23.04
CA PRO A 40 -8.55 13.28 22.41
C PRO A 40 -8.50 14.82 22.51
N ASP A 41 -9.63 15.47 22.71
CA ASP A 41 -9.74 16.93 22.93
C ASP A 41 -9.20 17.38 24.30
N ARG A 42 -9.15 16.47 25.28
CA ARG A 42 -8.60 16.73 26.62
C ARG A 42 -7.12 16.39 26.74
N LEU A 43 -6.53 15.86 25.69
CA LEU A 43 -5.11 15.55 25.63
C LEU A 43 -4.33 16.76 25.06
N GLY A 44 -3.12 17.00 25.57
CA GLY A 44 -2.28 18.12 25.18
C GLY A 44 -0.92 17.70 24.63
N PRO A 45 -0.01 18.67 24.37
CA PRO A 45 1.30 18.42 23.77
C PRO A 45 2.13 17.39 24.53
N GLU A 46 2.07 17.40 25.86
CA GLU A 46 2.80 16.45 26.70
C GLU A 46 2.37 15.00 26.44
N HIS A 47 1.08 14.75 26.28
CA HIS A 47 0.59 13.42 25.94
C HIS A 47 1.03 12.98 24.55
N ILE A 48 1.20 13.93 23.61
CA ILE A 48 1.70 13.62 22.27
C ILE A 48 3.17 13.22 22.33
N ARG A 49 4.00 13.90 23.15
CA ARG A 49 5.41 13.51 23.39
C ARG A 49 5.52 12.11 23.98
N GLN A 50 4.72 11.82 25.03
CA GLN A 50 4.69 10.50 25.66
C GLN A 50 4.24 9.42 24.67
N TYR A 51 3.21 9.72 23.86
CA TYR A 51 2.76 8.80 22.81
C TYR A 51 3.84 8.55 21.76
N GLN A 52 4.53 9.61 21.30
CA GLN A 52 5.64 9.48 20.35
C GLN A 52 6.75 8.59 20.91
N ALA A 53 7.13 8.78 22.17
CA ALA A 53 8.10 7.92 22.84
C ALA A 53 7.61 6.47 22.89
N ALA A 54 6.36 6.24 23.27
CA ALA A 54 5.76 4.90 23.33
C ALA A 54 5.69 4.21 21.95
N LEU A 55 5.50 4.98 20.86
CA LEU A 55 5.53 4.43 19.49
C LEU A 55 6.89 3.79 19.16
N PHE A 56 7.99 4.34 19.67
CA PHE A 56 9.33 3.79 19.47
C PHE A 56 9.69 2.70 20.49
N THR A 57 9.43 2.93 21.77
CA THR A 57 9.87 2.05 22.85
C THR A 57 8.99 0.81 23.00
N ARG A 58 7.67 1.01 23.09
CA ARG A 58 6.71 -0.06 23.34
C ARG A 58 6.32 -0.80 22.07
N TRP A 59 5.97 -0.07 21.00
CA TRP A 59 5.50 -0.67 19.74
C TRP A 59 6.58 -0.84 18.69
N LYS A 60 7.79 -0.33 18.91
CA LYS A 60 8.96 -0.46 18.02
C LYS A 60 8.65 -0.13 16.56
N LEU A 61 7.85 0.91 16.33
CA LEU A 61 7.41 1.29 14.98
C LEU A 61 8.52 1.98 14.20
N ALA A 62 8.53 1.75 12.88
CA ALA A 62 9.46 2.43 11.98
C ALA A 62 9.24 3.95 11.97
N PRO A 63 10.31 4.77 11.78
CA PRO A 63 10.23 6.24 11.77
C PRO A 63 9.18 6.80 10.81
N ASN A 64 8.99 6.17 9.65
CA ASN A 64 7.98 6.59 8.68
C ASN A 64 6.55 6.41 9.21
N THR A 65 6.26 5.31 9.91
CA THR A 65 4.96 5.05 10.55
C THR A 65 4.70 6.05 11.67
N VAL A 66 5.72 6.36 12.48
CA VAL A 66 5.61 7.37 13.53
C VAL A 66 5.33 8.75 12.91
N THR A 67 6.04 9.13 11.84
CA THR A 67 5.80 10.38 11.10
C THR A 67 4.36 10.47 10.60
N GLN A 68 3.82 9.38 10.06
CA GLN A 68 2.44 9.32 9.57
C GLN A 68 1.43 9.50 10.71
N ARG A 69 1.65 8.87 11.86
CA ARG A 69 0.80 9.02 13.05
C ARG A 69 0.84 10.45 13.61
N LEU A 70 2.02 11.07 13.67
CA LEU A 70 2.15 12.47 14.09
C LEU A 70 1.46 13.42 13.12
N ALA A 71 1.52 13.17 11.82
CA ALA A 71 0.80 13.96 10.81
C ALA A 71 -0.73 13.87 11.01
N ALA A 72 -1.26 12.70 11.36
CA ALA A 72 -2.68 12.52 11.67
C ALA A 72 -3.10 13.29 12.93
N LEU A 73 -2.30 13.24 14.00
CA LEU A 73 -2.55 13.99 15.21
C LEU A 73 -2.46 15.51 14.95
N ARG A 74 -1.44 15.96 14.22
CA ARG A 74 -1.32 17.36 13.81
C ARG A 74 -2.56 17.82 13.05
N PHE A 75 -3.04 17.04 12.09
CA PHE A 75 -4.26 17.35 11.36
C PHE A 75 -5.45 17.52 12.31
N PHE A 76 -5.63 16.59 13.25
CA PHE A 76 -6.72 16.63 14.22
C PHE A 76 -6.66 17.90 15.09
N TYR A 77 -5.51 18.20 15.70
CA TYR A 77 -5.39 19.36 16.59
C TYR A 77 -5.52 20.68 15.85
N VAL A 78 -4.86 20.82 14.69
CA VAL A 78 -4.84 22.10 13.93
C VAL A 78 -6.13 22.31 13.14
N GLN A 79 -6.62 21.28 12.44
CA GLN A 79 -7.74 21.47 11.52
C GLN A 79 -9.10 21.22 12.17
N VAL A 80 -9.20 20.25 13.07
CA VAL A 80 -10.46 19.88 13.73
C VAL A 80 -10.68 20.69 15.00
N LEU A 81 -9.70 20.69 15.90
CA LEU A 81 -9.80 21.40 17.19
C LEU A 81 -9.39 22.89 17.12
N LYS A 82 -8.81 23.33 15.99
CA LYS A 82 -8.31 24.72 15.80
C LYS A 82 -7.33 25.18 16.88
N ARG A 83 -6.56 24.24 17.43
CA ARG A 83 -5.51 24.51 18.41
C ARG A 83 -4.17 24.72 17.72
N GLY A 84 -3.32 25.59 18.28
CA GLY A 84 -1.94 25.75 17.83
C GLY A 84 -1.17 24.46 17.99
N TRP A 85 -0.32 24.12 17.01
CA TRP A 85 0.60 22.99 17.05
C TRP A 85 2.02 23.50 16.90
N SER A 86 2.85 23.32 17.92
CA SER A 86 4.27 23.64 17.84
C SER A 86 5.05 22.43 17.32
N VAL A 87 5.76 22.61 16.20
CA VAL A 87 6.65 21.59 15.65
C VAL A 87 7.83 21.33 16.60
N ALA A 88 8.25 22.36 17.35
CA ALA A 88 9.32 22.24 18.34
C ALA A 88 8.96 21.29 19.50
N GLU A 89 7.67 21.20 19.84
CA GLU A 89 7.21 20.31 20.91
C GLU A 89 7.17 18.85 20.50
N THR A 90 6.94 18.56 19.20
CA THR A 90 6.83 17.21 18.66
C THR A 90 7.58 17.10 17.33
N PRO A 91 8.92 17.07 17.37
CA PRO A 91 9.73 16.98 16.16
C PRO A 91 9.49 15.66 15.44
N TYR A 92 9.51 15.72 14.10
CA TYR A 92 9.47 14.50 13.30
C TYR A 92 10.73 13.66 13.51
N PRO A 93 10.61 12.33 13.53
CA PRO A 93 11.76 11.44 13.71
C PRO A 93 12.78 11.62 12.59
N LYS A 94 14.07 11.54 12.94
CA LYS A 94 15.14 11.48 11.95
C LYS A 94 14.99 10.22 11.11
N LYS A 95 15.01 10.39 9.80
CA LYS A 95 14.93 9.27 8.84
C LYS A 95 16.35 8.78 8.56
N VAL A 96 16.55 7.48 8.68
CA VAL A 96 17.75 6.81 8.15
C VAL A 96 17.41 6.36 6.73
N LEU A 97 18.13 6.91 5.75
CA LEU A 97 18.00 6.51 4.37
C LEU A 97 18.90 5.30 4.11
N HIS A 98 18.27 4.17 3.81
CA HIS A 98 18.97 3.00 3.28
C HIS A 98 18.80 2.97 1.77
N LEU A 99 19.89 2.76 1.05
CA LEU A 99 19.84 2.54 -0.39
C LEU A 99 19.11 1.21 -0.65
N PRO A 100 18.15 1.18 -1.59
CA PRO A 100 17.52 -0.05 -1.98
C PRO A 100 18.54 -0.96 -2.67
N GLN A 101 18.55 -2.24 -2.30
CA GLN A 101 19.26 -3.24 -3.07
C GLN A 101 18.45 -3.59 -4.32
N VAL A 102 19.05 -3.54 -5.48
CA VAL A 102 18.43 -3.86 -6.76
C VAL A 102 18.79 -5.29 -7.13
N LEU A 103 17.78 -6.10 -7.46
CA LEU A 103 18.00 -7.47 -7.95
C LEU A 103 18.58 -7.46 -9.35
N SER A 104 19.50 -8.37 -9.65
CA SER A 104 19.97 -8.60 -11.01
C SER A 104 18.88 -9.26 -11.88
N GLN A 105 19.06 -9.22 -13.19
CA GLN A 105 18.09 -9.86 -14.11
C GLN A 105 18.00 -11.38 -13.87
N GLU A 106 19.11 -12.04 -13.56
CA GLU A 106 19.18 -13.46 -13.26
C GLU A 106 18.46 -13.81 -11.94
N GLU A 107 18.58 -12.93 -10.93
CA GLU A 107 17.85 -13.08 -9.67
C GLU A 107 16.35 -12.93 -9.86
N VAL A 108 15.92 -11.97 -10.68
CA VAL A 108 14.51 -11.80 -11.03
C VAL A 108 13.98 -13.00 -11.81
N ALA A 109 14.76 -13.52 -12.78
CA ALA A 109 14.38 -14.70 -13.54
C ALA A 109 14.19 -15.92 -12.61
N ARG A 110 15.14 -16.17 -11.71
CA ARG A 110 15.03 -17.24 -10.70
C ARG A 110 13.79 -17.05 -9.79
N LEU A 111 13.49 -15.82 -9.39
CA LEU A 111 12.33 -15.52 -8.58
C LEU A 111 11.00 -15.82 -9.32
N ILE A 112 10.93 -15.49 -10.60
CA ILE A 112 9.76 -15.77 -11.45
C ILE A 112 9.63 -17.28 -11.68
N ASP A 113 10.74 -17.98 -11.94
CA ASP A 113 10.75 -19.42 -12.20
C ASP A 113 10.43 -20.25 -10.95
N ALA A 114 10.77 -19.76 -9.77
CA ALA A 114 10.39 -20.36 -8.48
C ALA A 114 8.89 -20.28 -8.17
N ALA A 115 8.09 -19.55 -8.98
CA ALA A 115 6.65 -19.47 -8.80
C ALA A 115 5.96 -20.75 -9.29
N GLU A 116 5.49 -21.59 -8.34
CA GLU A 116 4.83 -22.88 -8.61
C GLU A 116 3.50 -22.72 -9.39
N PHE A 117 2.76 -21.64 -9.13
CA PHE A 117 1.43 -21.43 -9.74
C PHE A 117 1.49 -20.47 -10.91
N PRO A 118 0.83 -20.78 -12.05
CA PRO A 118 0.78 -19.89 -13.21
C PRO A 118 0.29 -18.48 -12.88
N PHE A 119 -0.68 -18.36 -11.97
CA PHE A 119 -1.18 -17.07 -11.48
C PHE A 119 -0.07 -16.20 -10.85
N HIS A 120 0.76 -16.80 -10.00
CA HIS A 120 1.84 -16.08 -9.34
C HIS A 120 2.94 -15.67 -10.31
N ARG A 121 3.28 -16.60 -11.23
CA ARG A 121 4.28 -16.36 -12.26
C ARG A 121 3.91 -15.18 -13.15
N ILE A 122 2.69 -15.16 -13.69
CA ILE A 122 2.24 -14.07 -14.58
C ILE A 122 2.12 -12.75 -13.84
N LEU A 123 1.73 -12.78 -12.57
CA LEU A 123 1.66 -11.59 -11.72
C LEU A 123 3.05 -10.96 -11.52
N LEU A 124 4.07 -11.78 -11.21
CA LEU A 124 5.46 -11.34 -11.06
C LEU A 124 6.03 -10.82 -12.39
N MET A 125 5.76 -11.51 -13.49
CA MET A 125 6.15 -11.05 -14.83
C MET A 125 5.53 -9.68 -15.15
N THR A 126 4.24 -9.49 -14.84
CA THR A 126 3.56 -8.21 -15.06
C THR A 126 4.17 -7.09 -14.20
N LEU A 127 4.42 -7.35 -12.92
CA LEU A 127 5.07 -6.39 -12.02
C LEU A 127 6.46 -5.98 -12.53
N TYR A 128 7.26 -6.94 -12.95
CA TYR A 128 8.62 -6.69 -13.43
C TYR A 128 8.64 -5.95 -14.77
N ALA A 129 7.85 -6.40 -15.73
CA ALA A 129 7.83 -5.81 -17.07
C ALA A 129 7.24 -4.40 -17.12
N THR A 130 6.27 -4.09 -16.23
CA THR A 130 5.59 -2.79 -16.23
C THR A 130 6.15 -1.79 -15.22
N GLY A 131 6.90 -2.25 -14.21
CA GLY A 131 7.27 -1.43 -13.06
C GLY A 131 6.07 -0.86 -12.29
N ALA A 132 4.88 -1.44 -12.50
CA ALA A 132 3.67 -0.98 -11.84
C ALA A 132 3.68 -1.34 -10.36
N ARG A 133 3.02 -0.52 -9.55
CA ARG A 133 2.88 -0.79 -8.11
C ARG A 133 1.98 -2.00 -7.89
N ARG A 134 2.21 -2.73 -6.80
CA ARG A 134 1.39 -3.88 -6.40
C ARG A 134 -0.12 -3.61 -6.48
N ALA A 135 -0.57 -2.48 -5.92
CA ALA A 135 -1.98 -2.11 -5.94
C ALA A 135 -2.48 -1.80 -7.35
N GLU A 136 -1.66 -1.22 -8.22
CA GLU A 136 -2.00 -0.93 -9.61
C GLU A 136 -2.20 -2.22 -10.40
N VAL A 137 -1.28 -3.18 -10.27
CA VAL A 137 -1.44 -4.50 -10.93
C VAL A 137 -2.65 -5.26 -10.37
N ALA A 138 -2.90 -5.17 -9.06
CA ALA A 138 -4.05 -5.81 -8.43
C ALA A 138 -5.40 -5.27 -8.95
N HIS A 139 -5.45 -4.01 -9.39
CA HIS A 139 -6.64 -3.37 -9.94
C HIS A 139 -6.64 -3.27 -11.47
N LEU A 140 -5.74 -4.00 -12.14
CA LEU A 140 -5.65 -4.01 -13.59
C LEU A 140 -6.85 -4.74 -14.20
N LYS A 141 -7.53 -4.08 -15.13
CA LYS A 141 -8.65 -4.65 -15.87
C LYS A 141 -8.17 -5.26 -17.18
N ILE A 142 -8.98 -6.17 -17.73
CA ILE A 142 -8.72 -6.76 -19.04
C ILE A 142 -8.77 -5.68 -20.13
N SER A 143 -9.70 -4.73 -20.00
CA SER A 143 -9.87 -3.59 -20.91
C SER A 143 -8.70 -2.60 -20.88
N ASP A 144 -7.82 -2.70 -19.90
CA ASP A 144 -6.64 -1.81 -19.80
C ASP A 144 -5.47 -2.31 -20.64
N ILE A 145 -5.59 -3.50 -21.26
CA ILE A 145 -4.57 -4.08 -22.13
C ILE A 145 -4.92 -3.78 -23.59
N ASP A 146 -4.17 -2.87 -24.19
CA ASP A 146 -4.25 -2.59 -25.61
C ASP A 146 -3.17 -3.37 -26.36
N SER A 147 -3.54 -4.50 -26.93
CA SER A 147 -2.63 -5.35 -27.69
C SER A 147 -2.33 -4.80 -29.11
N GLN A 148 -3.10 -3.85 -29.63
CA GLN A 148 -2.83 -3.23 -30.92
C GLN A 148 -1.78 -2.15 -30.78
N ARG A 149 -1.89 -1.31 -29.76
CA ARG A 149 -0.92 -0.26 -29.46
C ARG A 149 0.26 -0.74 -28.62
N MET A 150 0.22 -1.98 -28.13
CA MET A 150 1.22 -2.56 -27.23
C MET A 150 1.43 -1.73 -25.96
N VAL A 151 0.34 -1.31 -25.33
CA VAL A 151 0.34 -0.55 -24.06
C VAL A 151 -0.59 -1.15 -23.02
N ILE A 152 -0.30 -0.86 -21.76
CA ILE A 152 -1.16 -1.15 -20.61
C ILE A 152 -1.52 0.18 -19.96
N HIS A 153 -2.81 0.47 -19.84
CA HIS A 153 -3.32 1.66 -19.18
C HIS A 153 -3.38 1.45 -17.67
N ILE A 154 -2.57 2.16 -16.89
CA ILE A 154 -2.61 2.12 -15.43
C ILE A 154 -3.42 3.31 -14.94
N ARG A 155 -4.64 3.02 -14.44
CA ARG A 155 -5.58 4.02 -13.98
C ARG A 155 -5.48 4.23 -12.47
N GLY A 156 -5.68 5.48 -12.04
CA GLY A 156 -5.74 5.82 -10.61
C GLY A 156 -4.46 5.53 -9.83
N GLY A 157 -3.28 5.64 -10.45
CA GLY A 157 -1.99 5.45 -9.79
C GLY A 157 -1.76 6.41 -8.61
N LYS A 158 -0.58 6.39 -8.02
CA LYS A 158 -0.24 7.27 -6.88
C LYS A 158 -0.51 8.73 -7.24
N GLY A 159 -1.34 9.40 -6.46
CA GLY A 159 -1.78 10.78 -6.72
C GLY A 159 -2.92 10.85 -7.75
N ARG A 160 -3.65 9.76 -8.00
CA ARG A 160 -4.75 9.66 -8.98
C ARG A 160 -4.32 10.01 -10.41
N LYS A 161 -3.06 9.74 -10.76
CA LYS A 161 -2.53 9.96 -12.11
C LYS A 161 -2.58 8.69 -12.91
N ASP A 162 -3.14 8.78 -14.11
CA ASP A 162 -3.14 7.72 -15.09
C ASP A 162 -1.83 7.76 -15.89
N ARG A 163 -1.38 6.60 -16.34
CA ARG A 163 -0.23 6.48 -17.22
C ARG A 163 -0.31 5.25 -18.08
N ASP A 164 0.29 5.33 -19.26
CA ASP A 164 0.49 4.19 -20.13
C ASP A 164 1.88 3.60 -19.93
N VAL A 165 1.95 2.27 -19.95
CA VAL A 165 3.19 1.51 -19.83
C VAL A 165 3.30 0.57 -21.02
N MET A 166 4.50 0.41 -21.57
CA MET A 166 4.75 -0.48 -22.69
C MET A 166 4.42 -1.95 -22.33
N LEU A 167 3.71 -2.60 -23.23
CA LEU A 167 3.42 -4.02 -23.19
C LEU A 167 4.43 -4.77 -24.06
N SER A 168 5.36 -5.52 -23.46
CA SER A 168 6.28 -6.32 -24.24
C SER A 168 5.58 -7.51 -24.91
N PRO A 169 6.03 -7.93 -26.12
CA PRO A 169 5.47 -9.12 -26.79
C PRO A 169 5.52 -10.37 -25.92
N LYS A 170 6.61 -10.57 -25.19
CA LYS A 170 6.77 -11.72 -24.27
C LYS A 170 5.73 -11.70 -23.14
N LEU A 171 5.44 -10.52 -22.59
CA LEU A 171 4.39 -10.40 -21.56
C LEU A 171 3.01 -10.64 -22.13
N LEU A 172 2.71 -10.12 -23.33
CA LEU A 172 1.43 -10.33 -24.00
C LEU A 172 1.17 -11.82 -24.26
N ASP A 173 2.17 -12.54 -24.75
CA ASP A 173 2.03 -13.97 -25.00
C ASP A 173 1.85 -14.77 -23.70
N ALA A 174 2.59 -14.42 -22.65
CA ALA A 174 2.43 -15.02 -21.32
C ALA A 174 1.01 -14.75 -20.74
N LEU A 175 0.49 -13.54 -20.90
CA LEU A 175 -0.89 -13.18 -20.50
C LEU A 175 -1.93 -13.98 -21.31
N ARG A 176 -1.73 -14.18 -22.60
CA ARG A 176 -2.60 -14.99 -23.47
C ARG A 176 -2.61 -16.46 -23.04
N VAL A 177 -1.43 -17.02 -22.74
CA VAL A 177 -1.33 -18.40 -22.24
C VAL A 177 -2.05 -18.55 -20.90
N TYR A 178 -1.78 -17.62 -19.97
CA TYR A 178 -2.48 -17.59 -18.68
C TYR A 178 -4.01 -17.53 -18.86
N TRP A 179 -4.50 -16.61 -19.71
CA TRP A 179 -5.93 -16.44 -19.99
C TRP A 179 -6.58 -17.69 -20.56
N ARG A 180 -5.91 -18.37 -21.49
CA ARG A 180 -6.42 -19.63 -22.08
C ARG A 180 -6.52 -20.75 -21.05
N GLY A 181 -5.58 -20.81 -20.09
CA GLY A 181 -5.54 -21.80 -19.03
C GLY A 181 -6.57 -21.61 -17.92
N LEU A 182 -7.27 -20.46 -17.87
CA LEU A 182 -8.29 -20.21 -16.86
C LEU A 182 -9.56 -21.01 -17.15
N LYS A 183 -10.00 -21.83 -16.17
CA LYS A 183 -11.28 -22.59 -16.25
C LYS A 183 -12.50 -21.68 -16.35
N ARG A 184 -12.48 -20.56 -15.64
CA ARG A 184 -13.49 -19.48 -15.71
C ARG A 184 -12.80 -18.19 -16.08
N LYS A 185 -13.27 -17.53 -17.12
CA LYS A 185 -12.73 -16.25 -17.57
C LYS A 185 -13.36 -15.13 -16.76
N PRO A 186 -12.56 -14.29 -16.08
CA PRO A 186 -13.08 -13.12 -15.39
C PRO A 186 -13.63 -12.11 -16.42
N THR A 187 -14.63 -11.34 -16.02
CA THR A 187 -15.26 -10.33 -16.89
C THR A 187 -14.51 -9.00 -16.87
N ASP A 188 -14.05 -8.59 -15.70
CA ASP A 188 -13.49 -7.24 -15.49
C ASP A 188 -12.01 -7.25 -15.15
N TRP A 189 -11.63 -7.98 -14.11
CA TRP A 189 -10.28 -7.93 -13.54
C TRP A 189 -9.35 -8.93 -14.20
N LEU A 190 -8.13 -8.50 -14.57
CA LEU A 190 -7.13 -9.39 -15.11
C LEU A 190 -6.66 -10.43 -14.08
N PHE A 191 -6.55 -10.03 -12.82
CA PHE A 191 -6.12 -10.87 -11.70
C PHE A 191 -7.20 -10.95 -10.62
N PRO A 192 -8.24 -11.79 -10.82
CA PRO A 192 -9.29 -11.94 -9.84
C PRO A 192 -8.77 -12.64 -8.57
N GLY A 193 -9.31 -12.27 -7.40
CA GLY A 193 -9.06 -12.97 -6.15
C GLY A 193 -9.83 -14.30 -6.04
N ASN A 194 -9.65 -15.04 -4.94
CA ASN A 194 -10.28 -16.35 -4.72
C ASN A 194 -11.82 -16.32 -4.65
N ARG A 195 -12.43 -15.17 -4.41
CA ARG A 195 -13.88 -14.98 -4.38
C ARG A 195 -14.38 -14.33 -5.66
N TRP A 196 -14.72 -15.15 -6.64
CA TRP A 196 -15.22 -14.78 -7.96
C TRP A 196 -16.55 -14.00 -7.98
N HIS A 197 -17.24 -13.85 -6.83
CA HIS A 197 -18.65 -13.49 -6.79
C HIS A 197 -19.04 -12.23 -6.03
N THR A 198 -18.12 -11.49 -5.43
CA THR A 198 -18.52 -10.23 -4.79
C THR A 198 -17.84 -9.04 -5.46
N ALA A 199 -18.67 -8.18 -6.04
CA ALA A 199 -18.33 -6.85 -6.53
C ALA A 199 -17.83 -5.91 -5.40
N SER A 200 -17.55 -6.43 -4.22
CA SER A 200 -17.08 -5.67 -3.05
C SER A 200 -15.55 -5.70 -2.96
N HIS A 201 -14.89 -4.89 -3.73
CA HIS A 201 -14.09 -3.75 -3.28
C HIS A 201 -12.69 -3.97 -2.71
N ARG A 202 -12.19 -5.16 -2.45
CA ARG A 202 -10.75 -5.33 -2.20
C ARG A 202 -10.25 -6.49 -3.03
N CYS A 203 -9.52 -6.12 -4.07
CA CYS A 203 -8.83 -7.08 -4.91
C CYS A 203 -7.94 -7.94 -4.01
N GLU A 204 -8.36 -9.18 -3.76
CA GLU A 204 -7.58 -10.16 -2.97
C GLU A 204 -6.24 -10.49 -3.64
N ALA A 205 -6.05 -10.12 -4.92
CA ALA A 205 -4.74 -10.15 -5.56
C ALA A 205 -3.72 -9.33 -4.75
N SER A 206 -4.10 -8.19 -4.19
CA SER A 206 -3.24 -7.42 -3.28
C SER A 206 -2.91 -8.18 -1.99
N ALA A 207 -3.87 -8.92 -1.43
CA ALA A 207 -3.65 -9.75 -0.24
C ALA A 207 -2.86 -11.02 -0.56
N SER A 208 -3.04 -11.59 -1.75
CA SER A 208 -2.35 -12.80 -2.20
C SER A 208 -0.90 -12.54 -2.59
N ILE A 209 -0.59 -11.39 -3.21
CA ILE A 209 0.79 -11.03 -3.62
C ILE A 209 1.72 -11.02 -2.40
N THR A 210 1.29 -10.47 -1.30
CA THR A 210 2.09 -10.30 -0.07
C THR A 210 2.61 -11.62 0.54
N PRO A 211 1.76 -12.62 0.85
CA PRO A 211 2.21 -13.90 1.38
C PRO A 211 3.06 -14.69 0.38
N ILE A 212 2.71 -14.60 -0.92
CA ILE A 212 3.42 -15.29 -2.00
C ILE A 212 4.84 -14.77 -2.11
N MET A 213 5.01 -13.47 -2.16
CA MET A 213 6.32 -12.84 -2.18
C MET A 213 7.12 -13.21 -0.94
N LYS A 214 6.51 -13.25 0.26
CA LYS A 214 7.17 -13.72 1.48
C LYS A 214 7.58 -15.19 1.41
N LYS A 215 6.74 -16.05 0.83
CA LYS A 215 7.03 -17.49 0.69
C LYS A 215 8.17 -17.74 -0.29
N LEU A 216 8.10 -17.13 -1.49
CA LEU A 216 9.14 -17.21 -2.52
C LEU A 216 10.47 -16.65 -2.02
N TRP A 217 10.43 -15.58 -1.24
CA TRP A 217 11.56 -15.01 -0.57
C TRP A 217 12.26 -15.97 0.40
N ARG A 218 11.50 -16.66 1.25
CA ARG A 218 12.07 -17.63 2.21
C ARG A 218 12.67 -18.84 1.52
N SER A 219 12.13 -19.27 0.35
CA SER A 219 12.58 -20.43 -0.40
C SER A 219 13.81 -20.15 -1.28
N SER A 220 14.05 -18.89 -1.67
CA SER A 220 15.10 -18.53 -2.64
C SER A 220 16.41 -18.05 -2.02
N ALA A 221 16.71 -18.26 -0.73
CA ALA A 221 17.94 -17.84 -0.03
C ALA A 221 18.34 -16.34 -0.24
N LEU A 222 17.49 -15.52 -0.80
CA LEU A 222 17.71 -14.10 -1.10
C LEU A 222 17.22 -13.24 0.09
N THR A 223 17.88 -13.37 1.23
CA THR A 223 17.36 -12.97 2.54
C THR A 223 17.35 -11.47 2.85
N SER A 224 17.87 -10.57 2.02
CA SER A 224 17.94 -9.16 2.43
C SER A 224 17.33 -8.11 1.48
N THR A 225 16.91 -8.45 0.25
CA THR A 225 16.82 -7.45 -0.81
C THR A 225 15.42 -6.93 -1.17
N CYS A 226 14.33 -7.62 -0.84
CA CYS A 226 12.99 -7.34 -1.41
C CYS A 226 12.09 -6.34 -0.66
N ASN A 227 12.46 -5.89 0.51
CA ASN A 227 11.65 -4.93 1.27
C ASN A 227 11.46 -3.58 0.57
N LEU A 228 12.27 -3.28 -0.43
CA LEU A 228 12.36 -1.98 -1.07
C LEU A 228 11.70 -1.87 -2.45
N ILE A 229 11.68 -2.94 -3.25
CA ILE A 229 11.06 -2.92 -4.59
C ILE A 229 9.53 -2.80 -4.50
N LEU A 230 8.94 -3.29 -3.41
CA LEU A 230 7.49 -3.36 -3.24
C LEU A 230 6.89 -2.35 -2.27
N GLY A 231 7.69 -1.41 -1.75
CA GLY A 231 7.19 -0.41 -0.80
C GLY A 231 6.75 -1.02 0.54
N TRP A 232 7.41 -2.09 0.96
CA TRP A 232 7.16 -2.72 2.24
C TRP A 232 7.86 -1.97 3.36
N THR A 233 7.19 -0.97 3.88
CA THR A 233 7.41 -0.56 5.26
C THR A 233 6.53 -1.46 6.13
N ASN A 234 7.15 -2.13 7.11
CA ASN A 234 6.43 -2.91 8.12
C ASN A 234 5.25 -2.10 8.66
N VAL A 235 4.03 -2.62 8.49
CA VAL A 235 2.85 -2.28 9.27
C VAL A 235 2.84 -3.19 10.49
#